data_3de81af2b6d06a39be12e4f306fe68f1
#
_entry.id   3de81af2b6d06a39be12e4f306fe68f1
#
_cell.length_a   1.000
_cell.length_b   1.000
_cell.length_c   1.000
_cell.angle_alpha   90.00
_cell.angle_beta   90.00
_cell.angle_gamma   90.00
#
_symmetry.space_group_name_H-M   'P 1'
#
loop_
_entity.id
_entity.type
_entity.pdbx_description
1 polymer ?
#
loop_
_entity_poly.entity_id
_entity_poly.type
_entity_poly.pdbx_seq_one_letter_code
_entity_poly.pdbx_strand_id
1 'polypeptide(L)'
;MSWTLEYLPEAEKDLKALDGSQRLLVLKAIKKVQQNPLPAEENGYGKALGNHSRTNLAGFLKIKLRASGLRVIYQLRRTETEMLVIVIGIRADEEVYEIAQKRANQYDLLG
;
A
#
# COMPACT_ATOMS: atom_id res chain seq x y z
N MET A 1 -12.36 10.54 12.11
CA MET A 1 -11.78 11.20 10.93
C MET A 1 -11.78 10.25 9.76
N SER A 2 -12.13 10.75 8.62
CA SER A 2 -12.10 9.90 7.42
C SER A 2 -10.84 10.21 6.60
N TRP A 3 -10.28 9.16 6.04
CA TRP A 3 -9.10 9.26 5.19
C TRP A 3 -9.52 9.19 3.73
N THR A 4 -8.94 10.04 2.92
CA THR A 4 -9.19 10.04 1.48
C THR A 4 -8.32 8.96 0.85
N LEU A 5 -8.91 8.18 -0.05
CA LEU A 5 -8.20 7.11 -0.76
C LEU A 5 -7.78 7.60 -2.13
N GLU A 6 -6.49 7.49 -2.41
CA GLU A 6 -5.93 7.85 -3.71
C GLU A 6 -5.03 6.73 -4.22
N TYR A 7 -4.85 6.65 -5.52
CA TYR A 7 -3.99 5.65 -6.15
C TYR A 7 -3.01 6.32 -7.09
N LEU A 8 -1.77 5.84 -7.11
CA LEU A 8 -0.89 6.19 -8.23
C LEU A 8 -1.47 5.58 -9.51
N PRO A 9 -1.25 6.20 -10.67
CA PRO A 9 -1.71 5.62 -11.93
C PRO A 9 -1.26 4.17 -12.14
N GLU A 10 -0.04 3.84 -11.75
CA GLU A 10 0.48 2.48 -11.84
C GLU A 10 -0.27 1.52 -10.92
N ALA A 11 -0.67 2.00 -9.73
CA ALA A 11 -1.44 1.18 -8.80
C ALA A 11 -2.84 0.90 -9.35
N GLU A 12 -3.44 1.85 -10.03
CA GLU A 12 -4.71 1.64 -10.71
C GLU A 12 -4.59 0.56 -11.78
N LYS A 13 -3.50 0.59 -12.54
CA LYS A 13 -3.22 -0.43 -13.54
C LYS A 13 -3.03 -1.80 -12.90
N ASP A 14 -2.32 -1.85 -11.77
CA ASP A 14 -2.17 -3.10 -11.03
C ASP A 14 -3.52 -3.68 -10.65
N LEU A 15 -4.41 -2.83 -10.15
CA LEU A 15 -5.75 -3.25 -9.73
C LEU A 15 -6.54 -3.80 -10.92
N LYS A 16 -6.48 -3.12 -12.05
CA LYS A 16 -7.20 -3.53 -13.27
C LYS A 16 -6.66 -4.83 -13.85
N ALA A 17 -5.39 -5.13 -13.62
CA ALA A 17 -4.76 -6.35 -14.12
C ALA A 17 -5.16 -7.59 -13.32
N LEU A 18 -5.73 -7.44 -12.14
CA LEU A 18 -6.20 -8.56 -11.33
C LEU A 18 -7.51 -9.11 -11.92
N ASP A 19 -7.77 -10.41 -11.70
CA ASP A 19 -9.06 -10.95 -12.06
C ASP A 19 -10.14 -10.39 -11.12
N GLY A 20 -11.42 -10.64 -11.46
CA GLY A 20 -12.54 -10.05 -10.72
C GLY A 20 -12.57 -10.43 -9.25
N SER A 21 -12.27 -11.69 -8.93
CA SER A 21 -12.30 -12.15 -7.54
C SER A 21 -11.15 -11.56 -6.73
N GLN A 22 -9.96 -11.48 -7.31
CA GLN A 22 -8.80 -10.86 -6.67
C GLN A 22 -9.02 -9.38 -6.43
N ARG A 23 -9.60 -8.70 -7.42
CA ARG A 23 -9.90 -7.28 -7.31
C ARG A 23 -10.87 -7.00 -6.17
N LEU A 24 -11.90 -7.82 -6.02
CA LEU A 24 -12.85 -7.69 -4.92
C LEU A 24 -12.18 -7.85 -3.55
N LEU A 25 -11.30 -8.83 -3.43
CA LEU A 25 -10.57 -9.06 -2.18
C LEU A 25 -9.73 -7.85 -1.81
N VAL A 26 -9.01 -7.31 -2.79
CA VAL A 26 -8.16 -6.13 -2.57
C VAL A 26 -8.99 -4.92 -2.18
N LEU A 27 -10.07 -4.67 -2.90
CA LEU A 27 -10.93 -3.51 -2.62
C LEU A 27 -11.55 -3.58 -1.24
N LYS A 28 -11.98 -4.76 -0.81
CA LYS A 28 -12.51 -4.95 0.54
C LYS A 28 -11.45 -4.68 1.60
N ALA A 29 -10.24 -5.19 1.38
CA ALA A 29 -9.14 -5.00 2.32
C ALA A 29 -8.73 -3.53 2.42
N ILE A 30 -8.63 -2.85 1.30
CA ILE A 30 -8.30 -1.42 1.26
C ILE A 30 -9.37 -0.62 1.98
N LYS A 31 -10.64 -0.92 1.74
CA LYS A 31 -11.73 -0.21 2.37
C LYS A 31 -11.73 -0.38 3.89
N LYS A 32 -11.43 -1.58 4.36
CA LYS A 32 -11.30 -1.85 5.79
C LYS A 32 -10.17 -1.03 6.41
N VAL A 33 -9.00 -1.08 5.78
CA VAL A 33 -7.81 -0.39 6.30
C VAL A 33 -8.00 1.12 6.22
N GLN A 34 -8.70 1.61 5.21
CA GLN A 34 -8.96 3.05 5.05
C GLN A 34 -9.69 3.65 6.26
N GLN A 35 -10.45 2.86 6.99
CA GLN A 35 -11.14 3.34 8.19
C GLN A 35 -10.15 3.78 9.26
N ASN A 36 -8.99 3.14 9.31
CA ASN A 36 -7.90 3.53 10.21
C ASN A 36 -6.58 3.02 9.65
N PRO A 37 -6.00 3.74 8.67
CA PRO A 37 -4.80 3.25 7.98
C PRO A 37 -3.49 3.50 8.71
N LEU A 38 -3.56 3.95 9.96
CA LEU A 38 -2.39 4.16 10.80
C LEU A 38 -1.70 2.83 11.09
N PRO A 39 -0.40 2.86 11.44
CA PRO A 39 0.28 1.62 11.83
C PRO A 39 -0.32 1.00 13.08
N ALA A 40 -0.07 -0.29 13.26
CA ALA A 40 -0.57 -1.02 14.42
C ALA A 40 -0.11 -0.40 15.75
N GLU A 41 1.09 0.17 15.81
CA GLU A 41 1.59 0.86 16.99
C GLU A 41 0.74 2.07 17.38
N GLU A 42 -0.02 2.59 16.44
CA GLU A 42 -0.94 3.70 16.66
C GLU A 42 -2.40 3.22 16.63
N ASN A 43 -2.61 1.94 16.89
CA ASN A 43 -3.91 1.29 16.95
C ASN A 43 -4.64 1.25 15.61
N GLY A 44 -3.90 1.30 14.51
CA GLY A 44 -4.47 1.22 13.17
C GLY A 44 -4.41 -0.18 12.59
N TYR A 45 -4.93 -0.33 11.40
CA TYR A 45 -4.95 -1.59 10.66
C TYR A 45 -3.72 -1.80 9.79
N GLY A 46 -2.88 -0.78 9.63
CA GLY A 46 -1.72 -0.84 8.77
C GLY A 46 -0.55 -1.54 9.43
N LYS A 47 0.34 -2.04 8.61
CA LYS A 47 1.57 -2.68 9.07
C LYS A 47 2.76 -1.94 8.47
N ALA A 48 3.58 -1.32 9.30
CA ALA A 48 4.75 -0.58 8.83
C ALA A 48 5.76 -1.52 8.19
N LEU A 49 6.39 -1.07 7.10
CA LEU A 49 7.40 -1.86 6.41
C LEU A 49 8.75 -1.86 7.14
N GLY A 50 9.06 -0.77 7.79
CA GLY A 50 10.37 -0.61 8.40
C GLY A 50 11.47 -0.45 7.36
N ASN A 51 12.71 -0.66 7.78
CA ASN A 51 13.86 -0.55 6.90
C ASN A 51 14.27 -1.91 6.38
N HIS A 52 14.33 -2.06 5.08
CA HIS A 52 14.87 -3.23 4.42
C HIS A 52 16.22 -2.88 3.83
N SER A 53 17.11 -3.87 3.75
CA SER A 53 18.49 -3.64 3.35
C SER A 53 18.65 -2.96 1.99
N ARG A 54 17.68 -3.11 1.11
CA ARG A 54 17.74 -2.58 -0.26
C ARG A 54 16.78 -1.44 -0.52
N THR A 55 15.89 -1.16 0.42
CA THR A 55 14.86 -0.14 0.20
C THR A 55 14.73 0.75 1.42
N ASN A 56 14.42 2.00 1.18
CA ASN A 56 14.15 2.96 2.24
C ASN A 56 12.68 3.34 2.16
N LEU A 57 11.85 2.50 2.79
CA LEU A 57 10.39 2.68 2.76
C LEU A 57 9.84 3.03 4.14
N ALA A 58 10.61 3.76 4.92
CA ALA A 58 10.13 4.28 6.20
C ALA A 58 8.91 5.19 5.95
N GLY A 59 7.85 4.99 6.72
CA GLY A 59 6.62 5.75 6.52
C GLY A 59 5.64 5.12 5.55
N PHE A 60 6.02 4.02 4.91
CA PHE A 60 5.12 3.25 4.06
C PHE A 60 4.56 2.07 4.85
N LEU A 61 3.38 1.61 4.46
CA LEU A 61 2.68 0.53 5.15
C LEU A 61 2.22 -0.51 4.14
N LYS A 62 1.89 -1.69 4.64
CA LYS A 62 1.41 -2.76 3.78
C LYS A 62 0.13 -3.39 4.30
N ILE A 63 -0.63 -3.94 3.36
CA ILE A 63 -1.75 -4.83 3.63
C ILE A 63 -1.38 -6.17 2.99
N LYS A 64 -1.40 -7.24 3.76
CA LYS A 64 -1.05 -8.56 3.26
C LYS A 64 -2.26 -9.47 3.32
N LEU A 65 -2.68 -9.93 2.15
CA LEU A 65 -3.80 -10.86 2.00
C LEU A 65 -3.21 -12.26 1.89
N ARG A 66 -3.02 -12.91 3.04
CA ARG A 66 -2.25 -14.15 3.12
C ARG A 66 -2.78 -15.29 2.25
N ALA A 67 -4.09 -15.47 2.23
CA ALA A 67 -4.70 -16.58 1.50
C ALA A 67 -4.46 -16.48 -0.01
N SER A 68 -4.45 -15.27 -0.56
CA SER A 68 -4.30 -15.05 -2.00
C SER A 68 -2.88 -14.67 -2.39
N GLY A 69 -2.01 -14.36 -1.43
CA GLY A 69 -0.67 -13.86 -1.71
C GLY A 69 -0.64 -12.42 -2.20
N LEU A 70 -1.77 -11.75 -2.22
CA LEU A 70 -1.85 -10.35 -2.64
C LEU A 70 -1.26 -9.42 -1.58
N ARG A 71 -0.59 -8.38 -2.04
CA ARG A 71 0.00 -7.36 -1.18
C ARG A 71 -0.32 -5.99 -1.72
N VAL A 72 -0.57 -5.05 -0.82
CA VAL A 72 -0.80 -3.65 -1.15
C VAL A 72 0.16 -2.81 -0.33
N ILE A 73 0.88 -1.90 -0.99
CA ILE A 73 1.74 -0.94 -0.29
C ILE A 73 1.09 0.42 -0.43
N TYR A 74 1.02 1.16 0.65
CA TYR A 74 0.49 2.52 0.64
C TYR A 74 1.33 3.44 1.51
N GLN A 75 1.21 4.73 1.26
CA GLN A 75 1.85 5.77 2.06
C GLN A 75 0.78 6.59 2.76
N LEU A 76 1.01 6.92 4.03
CA LEU A 76 0.14 7.85 4.74
C LEU A 76 0.62 9.27 4.49
N ARG A 77 -0.27 10.09 4.00
CA ARG A 77 -0.02 11.52 3.84
C ARG A 77 -0.83 12.23 4.92
N ARG A 78 -0.22 12.31 6.10
CA ARG A 78 -0.94 12.72 7.32
C ARG A 78 -1.51 14.13 7.27
N THR A 79 -0.79 15.05 6.67
CA THR A 79 -1.26 16.45 6.57
C THR A 79 -2.51 16.57 5.71
N GLU A 80 -2.64 15.73 4.69
CA GLU A 80 -3.80 15.70 3.81
C GLU A 80 -4.85 14.68 4.24
N THR A 81 -4.60 13.93 5.31
CA THR A 81 -5.41 12.78 5.72
C THR A 81 -5.69 11.86 4.54
N GLU A 82 -4.64 11.51 3.82
CA GLU A 82 -4.73 10.74 2.58
C GLU A 82 -4.00 9.41 2.70
N MET A 83 -4.63 8.36 2.18
CA MET A 83 -4.04 7.05 2.03
C MET A 83 -3.75 6.85 0.55
N LEU A 84 -2.47 6.89 0.18
CA LEU A 84 -2.05 6.81 -1.21
C LEU A 84 -1.55 5.41 -1.53
N VAL A 85 -2.25 4.68 -2.39
CA VAL A 85 -1.88 3.33 -2.79
C VAL A 85 -0.77 3.39 -3.83
N ILE A 86 0.34 2.71 -3.57
CA ILE A 86 1.55 2.75 -4.40
C ILE A 86 1.64 1.55 -5.33
N VAL A 87 1.40 0.35 -4.82
CA VAL A 87 1.50 -0.88 -5.62
C VAL A 87 0.56 -1.94 -5.07
N ILE A 88 0.01 -2.74 -6.00
CA ILE A 88 -0.83 -3.90 -5.69
C ILE A 88 -0.29 -5.07 -6.51
N GLY A 89 -0.02 -6.21 -5.89
CA GLY A 89 0.48 -7.33 -6.66
C GLY A 89 0.54 -8.64 -5.90
N ILE A 90 0.78 -9.72 -6.66
CA ILE A 90 0.99 -11.08 -6.14
C ILE A 90 2.47 -11.39 -6.34
N ARG A 91 3.32 -10.78 -5.54
CA ARG A 91 4.76 -10.96 -5.67
C ARG A 91 5.37 -11.12 -4.28
N ALA A 92 6.59 -11.67 -4.24
CA ALA A 92 7.32 -11.75 -2.98
C ALA A 92 7.53 -10.35 -2.40
N ASP A 93 7.64 -10.26 -1.08
CA ASP A 93 7.79 -8.97 -0.39
C ASP A 93 8.89 -8.12 -1.00
N GLU A 94 10.06 -8.69 -1.27
CA GLU A 94 11.20 -7.96 -1.80
C GLU A 94 10.87 -7.30 -3.14
N GLU A 95 10.19 -8.03 -4.04
CA GLU A 95 9.82 -7.49 -5.35
C GLU A 95 8.83 -6.35 -5.22
N VAL A 96 7.82 -6.51 -4.36
CA VAL A 96 6.81 -5.48 -4.14
C VAL A 96 7.46 -4.23 -3.55
N TYR A 97 8.39 -4.41 -2.61
CA TYR A 97 9.10 -3.29 -1.99
C TYR A 97 9.97 -2.55 -2.99
N GLU A 98 10.66 -3.25 -3.88
CA GLU A 98 11.47 -2.63 -4.91
C GLU A 98 10.62 -1.81 -5.88
N ILE A 99 9.46 -2.35 -6.27
CA ILE A 99 8.52 -1.63 -7.12
C ILE A 99 8.01 -0.38 -6.40
N ALA A 100 7.66 -0.52 -5.13
CA ALA A 100 7.18 0.60 -4.33
C ALA A 100 8.22 1.71 -4.24
N GLN A 101 9.48 1.35 -4.00
CA GLN A 101 10.55 2.33 -3.91
C GLN A 101 10.76 3.04 -5.24
N LYS A 102 10.76 2.30 -6.34
CA LYS A 102 10.93 2.88 -7.66
C LYS A 102 9.82 3.88 -7.97
N ARG A 103 8.58 3.52 -7.69
CA ARG A 103 7.43 4.41 -7.90
C ARG A 103 7.48 5.61 -6.98
N ALA A 104 7.81 5.40 -5.71
CA ALA A 104 7.93 6.49 -4.74
C ALA A 104 9.01 7.48 -5.16
N ASN A 105 10.12 6.98 -5.68
CA ASN A 105 11.20 7.81 -6.19
C ASN A 105 10.75 8.63 -7.40
N GLN A 106 10.04 7.98 -8.31
CA GLN A 106 9.52 8.59 -9.52
C GLN A 106 8.57 9.77 -9.22
N TYR A 107 7.78 9.65 -8.16
CA TYR A 107 6.80 10.66 -7.77
C TYR A 107 7.28 11.54 -6.60
N ASP A 108 8.56 11.44 -6.26
CA ASP A 108 9.18 12.24 -5.19
C ASP A 108 8.47 12.07 -3.84
N LEU A 109 8.17 10.82 -3.48
CA LEU A 109 7.47 10.49 -2.26
C LEU A 109 8.39 10.06 -1.11
N LEU A 110 9.67 9.93 -1.37
CA LEU A 110 10.63 9.47 -0.36
C LEU A 110 11.15 10.57 0.54
N GLY A 111 10.62 11.74 0.40
CA GLY A 111 10.97 12.85 1.24
C GLY A 111 12.18 13.57 0.87
#